data_7bf841ea884ed8b126f33e53408049f6
#
_entry.id   7bf841ea884ed8b126f33e53408049f6
#
_cell.length_a   1.000
_cell.length_b   1.000
_cell.length_c   1.000
_cell.angle_alpha   90.00
_cell.angle_beta   90.00
_cell.angle_gamma   90.00
#
_symmetry.space_group_name_H-M   'P 1'
#
loop_
_entity.id
_entity.type
_entity.pdbx_description
1 polymer ?
#
loop_
_entity_poly.entity_id
_entity_poly.type
_entity_poly.pdbx_seq_one_letter_code
_entity_poly.pdbx_strand_id
1 'polypeptide(L)'
;MKIRLEPVTVASRAAVERLETAPGQEGFVESVAECLAEADRRRCWRPVGVYDGDALIGFAMYGFFWEYLPFGRLWLDRLLIDRRFQGRGYGRAALAALLERLEREYHKKRIYLSVVEANRPAAALYESFGF
;
A
#
# COMPACT_ATOMS: atom_id res chain seq x y z
N MET A 1 4.73 -18.11 -2.99
CA MET A 1 5.04 -16.84 -2.32
C MET A 1 4.18 -16.72 -1.05
N LYS A 2 4.79 -16.26 0.02
CA LYS A 2 4.12 -16.14 1.32
C LYS A 2 4.06 -14.67 1.70
N ILE A 3 3.01 -14.00 1.28
CA ILE A 3 2.87 -12.56 1.55
C ILE A 3 2.46 -12.33 2.99
N ARG A 4 3.21 -11.47 3.68
CA ARG A 4 2.97 -11.08 5.04
C ARG A 4 3.00 -9.56 5.14
N LEU A 5 2.04 -8.99 5.86
CA LEU A 5 1.94 -7.56 6.07
C LEU A 5 2.29 -7.27 7.53
N GLU A 6 3.31 -6.46 7.75
CA GLU A 6 3.76 -6.10 9.08
C GLU A 6 3.73 -4.59 9.29
N PRO A 7 3.22 -4.09 10.41
CA PRO A 7 3.28 -2.66 10.68
C PRO A 7 4.70 -2.14 10.61
N VAL A 8 4.88 -0.95 10.05
CA VAL A 8 6.18 -0.29 10.06
C VAL A 8 6.47 0.18 11.47
N THR A 9 7.62 -0.23 12.01
CA THR A 9 8.06 0.12 13.35
C THR A 9 9.34 0.96 13.27
N VAL A 10 9.80 1.45 14.42
CA VAL A 10 11.09 2.14 14.50
C VAL A 10 12.21 1.24 13.96
N ALA A 11 12.15 -0.07 14.23
CA ALA A 11 13.16 -1.01 13.79
C ALA A 11 13.16 -1.24 12.27
N SER A 12 11.98 -1.21 11.62
CA SER A 12 11.87 -1.50 10.19
C SER A 12 11.86 -0.25 9.31
N ARG A 13 11.67 0.93 9.89
CA ARG A 13 11.48 2.18 9.15
C ARG A 13 12.57 2.47 8.13
N ALA A 14 13.84 2.33 8.53
CA ALA A 14 14.96 2.62 7.65
C ALA A 14 14.97 1.71 6.41
N ALA A 15 14.69 0.42 6.61
CA ALA A 15 14.64 -0.52 5.49
C ALA A 15 13.47 -0.22 4.55
N VAL A 16 12.31 0.12 5.10
CA VAL A 16 11.13 0.48 4.32
C VAL A 16 11.37 1.74 3.50
N GLU A 17 12.03 2.75 4.08
CA GLU A 17 12.35 4.00 3.37
C GLU A 17 13.32 3.80 2.22
N ARG A 18 14.09 2.71 2.20
CA ARG A 18 15.01 2.39 1.11
C ARG A 18 14.36 1.70 -0.08
N LEU A 19 13.07 1.35 0.00
CA LEU A 19 12.35 0.78 -1.13
C LEU A 19 12.25 1.81 -2.27
N GLU A 20 12.42 1.35 -3.50
CA GLU A 20 12.48 2.23 -4.66
C GLU A 20 11.44 1.84 -5.72
N THR A 21 10.86 2.87 -6.36
CA THR A 21 10.00 2.66 -7.52
C THR A 21 10.86 2.27 -8.73
N ALA A 22 10.22 1.68 -9.75
CA ALA A 22 10.89 1.40 -11.01
C ALA A 22 11.26 2.72 -11.72
N PRO A 23 12.32 2.72 -12.55
CA PRO A 23 12.66 3.90 -13.35
C PRO A 23 11.44 4.41 -14.12
N GLY A 24 11.22 5.73 -14.07
CA GLY A 24 10.10 6.37 -14.71
C GLY A 24 8.81 6.43 -13.89
N GLN A 25 8.78 5.81 -12.72
CA GLN A 25 7.60 5.81 -11.83
C GLN A 25 7.70 6.79 -10.67
N GLU A 26 8.81 7.47 -10.50
CA GLU A 26 9.08 8.33 -9.33
C GLU A 26 8.07 9.47 -9.18
N GLY A 27 7.52 9.95 -10.29
CA GLY A 27 6.53 11.03 -10.28
C GLY A 27 5.09 10.56 -10.05
N PHE A 28 4.84 9.25 -9.99
CA PHE A 28 3.48 8.72 -9.87
C PHE A 28 2.97 8.71 -8.45
N VAL A 29 3.86 8.74 -7.48
CA VAL A 29 3.50 8.52 -6.08
C VAL A 29 4.44 9.32 -5.18
N GLU A 30 3.97 9.63 -3.98
CA GLU A 30 4.81 10.20 -2.94
C GLU A 30 5.88 9.18 -2.53
N SER A 31 7.01 9.66 -2.03
CA SER A 31 8.04 8.76 -1.50
C SER A 31 7.54 8.05 -0.24
N VAL A 32 8.16 6.91 0.08
CA VAL A 32 7.84 6.20 1.31
C VAL A 32 8.08 7.10 2.54
N ALA A 33 9.17 7.87 2.53
CA ALA A 33 9.47 8.79 3.63
C ALA A 33 8.36 9.83 3.83
N GLU A 34 7.82 10.38 2.73
CA GLU A 34 6.70 11.32 2.81
C GLU A 34 5.44 10.67 3.38
N CYS A 35 5.14 9.43 2.96
CA CYS A 35 4.00 8.68 3.48
C CYS A 35 4.14 8.41 4.98
N LEU A 36 5.33 8.02 5.43
CA LEU A 36 5.57 7.77 6.85
C LEU A 36 5.49 9.04 7.68
N ALA A 37 5.96 10.17 7.14
CA ALA A 37 5.84 11.46 7.80
C ALA A 37 4.36 11.85 7.96
N GLU A 38 3.54 11.60 6.96
CA GLU A 38 2.10 11.85 7.07
C GLU A 38 1.44 10.93 8.08
N ALA A 39 1.83 9.66 8.12
CA ALA A 39 1.32 8.72 9.10
C ALA A 39 1.69 9.14 10.54
N ASP A 40 2.86 9.75 10.74
CA ASP A 40 3.25 10.30 12.02
C ASP A 40 2.32 11.44 12.47
N ARG A 41 1.79 12.21 11.54
CA ARG A 41 0.89 13.33 11.81
C ARG A 41 -0.57 12.90 11.97
N ARG A 42 -0.99 11.82 11.32
CA ARG A 42 -2.38 11.34 11.34
C ARG A 42 -2.41 9.86 11.68
N ARG A 43 -2.90 9.57 12.88
CA ARG A 43 -2.91 8.20 13.43
C ARG A 43 -3.87 7.23 12.75
N CYS A 44 -4.78 7.71 11.91
CA CYS A 44 -5.68 6.84 11.15
C CYS A 44 -4.94 6.08 10.04
N TRP A 45 -3.79 6.55 9.60
CA TRP A 45 -2.97 5.83 8.64
C TRP A 45 -2.29 4.62 9.26
N ARG A 46 -2.24 3.53 8.49
CA ARG A 46 -1.58 2.28 8.87
C ARG A 46 -0.54 1.93 7.82
N PRO A 47 0.71 2.37 7.99
CA PRO A 47 1.78 1.97 7.08
C PRO A 47 2.23 0.56 7.41
N VAL A 48 2.38 -0.28 6.36
CA VAL A 48 2.82 -1.66 6.50
C VAL A 48 3.93 -1.98 5.51
N GLY A 49 4.90 -2.78 5.95
CA GLY A 49 5.86 -3.40 5.05
C GLY A 49 5.24 -4.67 4.47
N VAL A 50 5.54 -4.94 3.20
CA VAL A 50 5.09 -6.15 2.51
C VAL A 50 6.26 -7.09 2.39
N TYR A 51 6.11 -8.30 2.92
CA TYR A 51 7.17 -9.31 2.96
C TYR A 51 6.76 -10.56 2.20
N ASP A 52 7.74 -11.19 1.56
CA ASP A 52 7.63 -12.56 1.07
C ASP A 52 8.59 -13.39 1.94
N GLY A 53 8.04 -14.17 2.87
CA GLY A 53 8.87 -14.78 3.91
C GLY A 53 9.57 -13.69 4.72
N ASP A 54 10.91 -13.70 4.72
CA ASP A 54 11.71 -12.70 5.44
C ASP A 54 12.17 -11.53 4.56
N ALA A 55 11.87 -11.57 3.27
CA ALA A 55 12.30 -10.53 2.33
C ALA A 55 11.30 -9.37 2.30
N LEU A 56 11.75 -8.16 2.59
CA LEU A 56 10.97 -6.96 2.42
C LEU A 56 10.89 -6.62 0.94
N ILE A 57 9.71 -6.74 0.35
CA ILE A 57 9.50 -6.55 -1.09
C ILE A 57 8.70 -5.31 -1.45
N GLY A 58 8.04 -4.69 -0.50
CA GLY A 58 7.18 -3.55 -0.80
C GLY A 58 6.66 -2.83 0.42
N PHE A 59 5.81 -1.85 0.16
CA PHE A 59 5.21 -0.99 1.16
C PHE A 59 3.76 -0.72 0.78
N ALA A 60 2.90 -0.61 1.79
CA ALA A 60 1.53 -0.17 1.59
C ALA A 60 1.10 0.72 2.74
N MET A 61 0.09 1.55 2.49
CA MET A 61 -0.50 2.39 3.52
C MET A 61 -2.00 2.48 3.29
N TYR A 62 -2.76 2.24 4.34
CA TYR A 62 -4.22 2.35 4.31
C TYR A 62 -4.70 3.09 5.56
N GLY A 63 -5.96 3.49 5.54
CA GLY A 63 -6.53 4.16 6.70
C GLY A 63 -8.04 4.31 6.59
N PHE A 64 -8.68 4.49 7.74
CA PHE A 64 -10.11 4.73 7.82
C PHE A 64 -10.37 6.16 8.31
N PHE A 65 -11.19 6.91 7.57
CA PHE A 65 -11.44 8.33 7.81
C PHE A 65 -12.91 8.56 8.13
N TRP A 66 -13.21 8.84 9.39
CA TRP A 66 -14.57 9.12 9.88
C TRP A 66 -15.14 10.42 9.33
N GLU A 67 -14.29 11.36 8.92
CA GLU A 67 -14.71 12.66 8.41
C GLU A 67 -15.52 12.58 7.11
N TYR A 68 -15.47 11.47 6.39
CA TYR A 68 -16.29 11.25 5.22
C TYR A 68 -17.61 10.63 5.63
N LEU A 69 -18.61 11.49 5.81
CA LEU A 69 -19.96 11.10 6.25
C LEU A 69 -20.72 10.41 5.12
N PRO A 70 -21.71 9.53 5.44
CA PRO A 70 -22.20 9.22 6.79
C PRO A 70 -21.47 8.09 7.51
N PHE A 71 -20.69 7.25 6.82
CA PHE A 71 -20.12 6.03 7.40
C PHE A 71 -18.59 6.00 7.43
N GLY A 72 -17.94 7.09 7.02
CA GLY A 72 -16.50 7.12 6.85
C GLY A 72 -16.06 6.47 5.55
N ARG A 73 -14.76 6.54 5.27
CA ARG A 73 -14.16 5.91 4.08
C ARG A 73 -12.90 5.16 4.45
N LEU A 74 -12.78 3.97 3.88
CA LEU A 74 -11.58 3.18 3.96
C LEU A 74 -10.76 3.42 2.69
N TRP A 75 -9.55 3.97 2.86
CA TRP A 75 -8.66 4.29 1.74
C TRP A 75 -7.46 3.37 1.73
N LEU A 76 -7.15 2.81 0.57
CA LEU A 76 -5.84 2.25 0.27
C LEU A 76 -5.07 3.34 -0.48
N ASP A 77 -4.20 4.05 0.24
CA ASP A 77 -3.51 5.20 -0.29
C ASP A 77 -2.30 4.82 -1.13
N ARG A 78 -1.64 3.73 -0.76
CA ARG A 78 -0.37 3.38 -1.36
C ARG A 78 -0.15 1.88 -1.41
N LEU A 79 0.34 1.42 -2.54
CA LEU A 79 0.92 0.09 -2.70
C LEU A 79 2.13 0.23 -3.63
N LEU A 80 3.29 -0.13 -3.13
CA LEU A 80 4.54 -0.05 -3.85
C LEU A 80 5.26 -1.39 -3.76
N ILE A 81 5.71 -1.92 -4.90
CA ILE A 81 6.62 -3.06 -4.93
C ILE A 81 7.99 -2.54 -5.34
N ASP A 82 9.01 -2.87 -4.55
CA ASP A 82 10.38 -2.48 -4.82
C ASP A 82 10.79 -2.89 -6.24
N ARG A 83 11.52 -2.02 -6.93
CA ARG A 83 11.90 -2.25 -8.33
C ARG A 83 12.58 -3.58 -8.57
N ARG A 84 13.31 -4.10 -7.58
CA ARG A 84 14.02 -5.38 -7.68
C ARG A 84 13.08 -6.57 -7.76
N PHE A 85 11.86 -6.40 -7.33
CA PHE A 85 10.86 -7.47 -7.22
C PHE A 85 9.69 -7.32 -8.19
N GLN A 86 9.66 -6.28 -9.01
CA GLN A 86 8.59 -6.08 -9.98
C GLN A 86 8.63 -7.12 -11.09
N GLY A 87 7.46 -7.34 -11.71
CA GLY A 87 7.33 -8.31 -12.80
C GLY A 87 7.24 -9.76 -12.36
N ARG A 88 7.06 -10.03 -11.07
CA ARG A 88 7.01 -11.39 -10.51
C ARG A 88 5.66 -11.75 -9.89
N GLY A 89 4.64 -10.91 -10.08
CA GLY A 89 3.32 -11.15 -9.52
C GLY A 89 3.13 -10.69 -8.08
N TYR A 90 4.10 -10.01 -7.49
CA TYR A 90 4.01 -9.54 -6.11
C TYR A 90 2.95 -8.46 -5.91
N GLY A 91 2.75 -7.58 -6.90
CA GLY A 91 1.73 -6.55 -6.82
C GLY A 91 0.34 -7.14 -6.63
N ARG A 92 0.02 -8.17 -7.42
CA ARG A 92 -1.26 -8.88 -7.31
C ARG A 92 -1.40 -9.61 -5.99
N ALA A 93 -0.35 -10.33 -5.57
CA ALA A 93 -0.36 -11.07 -4.31
C ALA A 93 -0.48 -10.13 -3.11
N ALA A 94 0.24 -9.01 -3.14
CA ALA A 94 0.19 -8.00 -2.08
C ALA A 94 -1.18 -7.35 -1.99
N LEU A 95 -1.78 -7.01 -3.13
CA LEU A 95 -3.12 -6.40 -3.15
C LEU A 95 -4.16 -7.38 -2.59
N ALA A 96 -4.10 -8.65 -2.98
CA ALA A 96 -4.99 -9.68 -2.44
C ALA A 96 -4.88 -9.78 -0.91
N ALA A 97 -3.66 -9.78 -0.39
CA ALA A 97 -3.42 -9.83 1.05
C ALA A 97 -3.93 -8.57 1.77
N LEU A 98 -3.75 -7.39 1.14
CA LEU A 98 -4.25 -6.14 1.67
C LEU A 98 -5.77 -6.11 1.74
N LEU A 99 -6.45 -6.52 0.69
CA LEU A 99 -7.92 -6.54 0.65
C LEU A 99 -8.47 -7.47 1.73
N GLU A 100 -7.86 -8.63 1.92
CA GLU A 100 -8.24 -9.54 2.99
C GLU A 100 -8.03 -8.92 4.37
N ARG A 101 -6.90 -8.23 4.57
CA ARG A 101 -6.59 -7.53 5.82
C ARG A 101 -7.60 -6.44 6.11
N LEU A 102 -7.95 -5.62 5.11
CA LEU A 102 -8.89 -4.52 5.25
C LEU A 102 -10.29 -5.02 5.60
N GLU A 103 -10.75 -6.07 4.94
CA GLU A 103 -12.04 -6.66 5.27
C GLU A 103 -12.06 -7.18 6.71
N ARG A 104 -10.98 -7.84 7.13
CA ARG A 104 -10.89 -8.41 8.47
C ARG A 104 -10.82 -7.35 9.57
N GLU A 105 -10.07 -6.27 9.35
CA GLU A 105 -9.91 -5.20 10.34
C GLU A 105 -11.11 -4.25 10.43
N TYR A 106 -11.71 -3.92 9.30
CA TYR A 106 -12.71 -2.86 9.24
C TYR A 106 -14.11 -3.36 8.90
N HIS A 107 -14.25 -4.58 8.42
CA HIS A 107 -15.53 -5.17 8.00
C HIS A 107 -16.26 -4.30 6.95
N LYS A 108 -15.49 -3.62 6.09
CA LYS A 108 -16.02 -2.75 5.05
C LYS A 108 -15.85 -3.41 3.69
N LYS A 109 -16.88 -3.29 2.84
CA LYS A 109 -16.86 -3.83 1.48
C LYS A 109 -16.39 -2.82 0.45
N ARG A 110 -16.51 -1.52 0.76
CA ARG A 110 -16.12 -0.47 -0.17
C ARG A 110 -14.78 0.11 0.24
N ILE A 111 -13.85 0.06 -0.68
CA ILE A 111 -12.50 0.57 -0.49
C ILE A 111 -12.23 1.60 -1.59
N TYR A 112 -11.75 2.76 -1.18
CA TYR A 112 -11.37 3.83 -2.11
C TYR A 112 -9.86 3.79 -2.31
N LEU A 113 -9.43 4.09 -3.53
CA LEU A 113 -8.01 4.21 -3.84
C LEU A 113 -7.78 5.34 -4.83
N SER A 114 -6.56 5.86 -4.84
CA SER A 114 -6.11 6.85 -5.80
C SER A 114 -5.04 6.25 -6.67
N VAL A 115 -5.08 6.57 -7.96
CA VAL A 115 -4.03 6.17 -8.89
C VAL A 115 -3.81 7.32 -9.87
N VAL A 116 -2.54 7.60 -10.18
CA VAL A 116 -2.22 8.59 -11.21
C VAL A 116 -2.67 8.03 -12.56
N GLU A 117 -3.42 8.82 -13.32
CA GLU A 117 -3.99 8.39 -14.60
C GLU A 117 -2.94 7.80 -15.54
N ALA A 118 -1.75 8.37 -15.56
CA ALA A 118 -0.66 7.86 -16.39
C ALA A 118 -0.07 6.54 -15.92
N ASN A 119 -0.35 6.12 -14.69
CA ASN A 119 0.15 4.87 -14.14
C ASN A 119 -0.77 3.70 -14.53
N ARG A 120 -0.75 3.33 -15.81
CA ARG A 120 -1.61 2.31 -16.38
C ARG A 120 -1.41 0.91 -15.78
N PRO A 121 -0.19 0.45 -15.47
CA PRO A 121 -0.02 -0.85 -14.83
C PRO A 121 -0.74 -0.96 -13.48
N ALA A 122 -0.69 0.09 -12.67
CA ALA A 122 -1.40 0.12 -11.40
C ALA A 122 -2.92 0.14 -11.61
N ALA A 123 -3.41 0.97 -12.54
CA ALA A 123 -4.82 1.04 -12.86
C ALA A 123 -5.36 -0.32 -13.33
N ALA A 124 -4.63 -0.99 -14.21
CA ALA A 124 -5.02 -2.31 -14.72
C ALA A 124 -5.07 -3.35 -13.58
N LEU A 125 -4.10 -3.31 -12.67
CA LEU A 125 -4.08 -4.20 -11.52
C LEU A 125 -5.31 -3.99 -10.64
N TYR A 126 -5.62 -2.74 -10.32
CA TYR A 126 -6.78 -2.43 -9.47
C TYR A 126 -8.09 -2.82 -10.15
N GLU A 127 -8.23 -2.54 -11.43
CA GLU A 127 -9.43 -2.93 -12.19
C GLU A 127 -9.64 -4.44 -12.19
N SER A 128 -8.56 -5.23 -12.25
CA SER A 128 -8.65 -6.68 -12.22
C SER A 128 -9.21 -7.22 -10.89
N PHE A 129 -9.21 -6.41 -9.83
CA PHE A 129 -9.81 -6.74 -8.53
C PHE A 129 -11.18 -6.10 -8.33
N GLY A 130 -11.76 -5.46 -9.36
CA GLY A 130 -13.10 -4.90 -9.30
C GLY A 130 -13.19 -3.43 -8.90
N PHE A 131 -12.08 -2.74 -8.92
CA PHE A 131 -12.08 -1.29 -8.66
C PHE A 131 -12.47 -0.47 -9.88
#